data_d90e54de5af4bb98f3ecb576b8bf5ae4
#
_entry.id   d90e54de5af4bb98f3ecb576b8bf5ae4
#
_cell.length_a   1.000
_cell.length_b   1.000
_cell.length_c   1.000
_cell.angle_alpha   90.00
_cell.angle_beta   90.00
_cell.angle_gamma   90.00
#
_symmetry.space_group_name_H-M   'P 1'
#
loop_
_entity.id
_entity.type
_entity.pdbx_description
1 polymer ?
#
loop_
_entity_poly.entity_id
_entity_poly.type
_entity_poly.pdbx_seq_one_letter_code
_entity_poly.pdbx_strand_id
1 'polypeptide(L)'
;MALLKRLQFSDEKGICHMSEATITQLPDPLGFALDPLTELVRDGARKLIEQAIQAELTMLLAAHAEEKTADGHARLVRHGHLPERTVLTGVGPVPVKVPRVRDRGAGDDKITFTPSILPRYLRKAKSVEDLLPWLYLKGVSSGDFQEALAALLGPSAKGLSATTISRLKADWWEDYQAWQKRDLSTRRFLYIWADGVYFKPRMAEEKQCVLVIVGADEYGHKELLGMTDGFRESTQSPSRGLQANHCRSTGRELLLNLKRRGLVHDPKLAVGDGALGFWAALREVFATAQEQRCWLHKTMNVLNAMPKSVQPKAKGHLHDIWQAGTRKDAEAAFDFFVETYGVKYDKATAKLVKDRDALLTFYDFPAEHWKHVRTTNPIESTFATVRHRTRRTKGCLSRKTGLAMAFKLMMSAQAKWRKLDGRNRMPELIEGVAFRDGVVHLQTAA
;
A
#
# COMPACT_ATOMS: atom_id res chain seq x y z
N MET A 1 -8.59 -29.40 5.96
CA MET A 1 -9.62 -29.75 4.95
C MET A 1 -10.24 -28.50 4.39
N ALA A 2 -9.89 -28.14 3.16
CA ALA A 2 -10.53 -27.01 2.48
C ALA A 2 -11.51 -27.56 1.44
N LEU A 3 -12.76 -27.09 1.52
CA LEU A 3 -13.82 -27.42 0.57
C LEU A 3 -13.76 -26.48 -0.63
N LEU A 4 -13.38 -26.96 -1.78
CA LEU A 4 -13.58 -26.27 -3.05
C LEU A 4 -14.96 -26.65 -3.61
N LYS A 5 -15.91 -25.72 -3.57
CA LYS A 5 -17.22 -25.89 -4.20
C LYS A 5 -17.15 -25.43 -5.65
N ARG A 6 -17.43 -26.32 -6.59
CA ARG A 6 -17.67 -25.97 -7.98
C ARG A 6 -19.11 -25.52 -8.15
N LEU A 7 -19.30 -24.30 -8.64
CA LEU A 7 -20.61 -23.76 -9.03
C LEU A 7 -20.87 -24.15 -10.50
N GLN A 8 -21.95 -24.89 -10.75
CA GLN A 8 -22.49 -25.07 -12.09
C GLN A 8 -23.72 -24.17 -12.24
N PHE A 9 -23.74 -23.39 -13.30
CA PHE A 9 -24.91 -22.60 -13.68
C PHE A 9 -25.80 -23.44 -14.58
N SER A 10 -27.07 -23.58 -14.28
CA SER A 10 -28.07 -24.07 -15.20
C SER A 10 -28.91 -22.92 -15.75
N ASP A 11 -29.06 -22.88 -17.06
CA ASP A 11 -29.51 -21.75 -17.87
C ASP A 11 -30.99 -21.34 -17.73
N GLU A 12 -31.78 -21.86 -16.83
CA GLU A 12 -33.21 -21.57 -16.94
C GLU A 12 -33.86 -20.68 -15.89
N LYS A 13 -33.20 -20.32 -14.75
CA LYS A 13 -33.89 -19.43 -13.78
C LYS A 13 -32.98 -18.59 -12.86
N GLY A 14 -31.71 -18.43 -13.14
CA GLY A 14 -30.82 -17.59 -12.30
C GLY A 14 -30.66 -18.08 -10.85
N ILE A 15 -31.05 -19.31 -10.55
CA ILE A 15 -30.89 -19.95 -9.25
C ILE A 15 -29.64 -20.81 -9.31
N CYS A 16 -28.67 -20.48 -8.48
CA CYS A 16 -27.45 -21.23 -8.34
C CYS A 16 -27.72 -22.51 -7.54
N HIS A 17 -27.77 -23.66 -8.22
CA HIS A 17 -27.79 -24.95 -7.56
C HIS A 17 -26.37 -25.37 -7.18
N MET A 18 -26.16 -25.65 -5.88
CA MET A 18 -24.91 -26.21 -5.40
C MET A 18 -24.92 -27.71 -5.62
N SER A 19 -24.19 -28.20 -6.62
CA SER A 19 -23.92 -29.63 -6.77
C SER A 19 -22.89 -30.08 -5.73
N GLU A 20 -22.88 -31.37 -5.41
CA GLU A 20 -22.01 -31.98 -4.40
C GLU A 20 -20.55 -31.50 -4.50
N ALA A 21 -20.04 -31.01 -3.38
CA ALA A 21 -18.69 -30.47 -3.29
C ALA A 21 -17.67 -31.60 -3.37
N THR A 22 -16.80 -31.56 -4.38
CA THR A 22 -15.60 -32.40 -4.37
C THR A 22 -14.65 -31.81 -3.32
N ILE A 23 -14.49 -32.50 -2.21
CA ILE A 23 -13.53 -32.15 -1.15
C ILE A 23 -12.16 -32.54 -1.66
N THR A 24 -11.37 -31.58 -2.11
CA THR A 24 -9.95 -31.78 -2.33
C THR A 24 -9.23 -31.51 -1.01
N GLN A 25 -8.66 -32.53 -0.43
CA GLN A 25 -7.80 -32.39 0.74
C GLN A 25 -6.53 -31.65 0.29
N LEU A 26 -6.32 -30.43 0.83
CA LEU A 26 -5.00 -29.81 0.70
C LEU A 26 -3.98 -30.67 1.47
N PRO A 27 -2.78 -30.87 0.93
CA PRO A 27 -1.73 -31.56 1.68
C PRO A 27 -1.51 -30.84 3.01
N ASP A 28 -1.39 -31.61 4.09
CA ASP A 28 -1.07 -31.08 5.41
C ASP A 28 0.31 -30.38 5.33
N PRO A 29 0.39 -29.07 5.59
CA PRO A 29 1.66 -28.35 5.54
C PRO A 29 2.66 -28.85 6.59
N LEU A 30 2.21 -29.57 7.62
CA LEU A 30 3.06 -30.23 8.61
C LEU A 30 3.49 -31.65 8.19
N GLY A 31 2.81 -32.25 7.21
CA GLY A 31 3.07 -33.59 6.68
C GLY A 31 4.02 -33.65 5.49
N PHE A 32 4.63 -32.53 5.07
CA PHE A 32 5.66 -32.55 4.04
C PHE A 32 6.84 -33.35 4.55
N ALA A 33 7.03 -34.56 4.03
CA ALA A 33 8.26 -35.31 4.17
C ALA A 33 9.42 -34.40 3.74
N LEU A 34 10.52 -34.43 4.51
CA LEU A 34 11.72 -33.64 4.23
C LEU A 34 12.14 -33.89 2.78
N ASP A 35 11.98 -32.86 1.94
CA ASP A 35 12.45 -32.94 0.55
C ASP A 35 13.96 -33.14 0.52
N PRO A 36 14.49 -34.20 -0.15
CA PRO A 36 15.91 -34.49 -0.20
C PRO A 36 16.76 -33.31 -0.70
N LEU A 37 16.21 -32.49 -1.59
CA LEU A 37 16.87 -31.28 -2.08
C LEU A 37 17.00 -30.22 -0.98
N THR A 38 15.96 -30.01 -0.22
CA THR A 38 15.97 -29.04 0.92
C THR A 38 16.97 -29.50 1.99
N GLU A 39 17.06 -30.79 2.30
CA GLU A 39 18.04 -31.34 3.24
C GLU A 39 19.49 -31.17 2.72
N LEU A 40 19.72 -31.43 1.46
CA LEU A 40 21.05 -31.24 0.83
C LEU A 40 21.48 -29.77 0.89
N VAL A 41 20.57 -28.85 0.56
CA VAL A 41 20.84 -27.37 0.62
C VAL A 41 21.11 -26.94 2.06
N ARG A 42 20.34 -27.42 3.03
CA ARG A 42 20.52 -27.13 4.46
C ARG A 42 21.87 -27.62 4.98
N ASP A 43 22.26 -28.83 4.60
CA ASP A 43 23.57 -29.39 4.96
C ASP A 43 24.73 -28.63 4.29
N GLY A 44 24.56 -28.23 3.03
CA GLY A 44 25.50 -27.37 2.33
C GLY A 44 25.63 -26.00 3.02
N ALA A 45 24.50 -25.36 3.39
CA ALA A 45 24.49 -24.09 4.12
C ALA A 45 25.22 -24.22 5.46
N ARG A 46 24.99 -25.29 6.23
CA ARG A 46 25.70 -25.56 7.48
C ARG A 46 27.20 -25.62 7.28
N LYS A 47 27.67 -26.43 6.32
CA LYS A 47 29.10 -26.58 6.02
C LYS A 47 29.74 -25.25 5.60
N LEU A 48 29.10 -24.47 4.76
CA LEU A 48 29.59 -23.15 4.33
C LEU A 48 29.69 -22.17 5.49
N ILE A 49 28.70 -22.12 6.37
CA ILE A 49 28.75 -21.30 7.58
C ILE A 49 29.90 -21.71 8.50
N GLU A 50 30.07 -23.03 8.72
CA GLU A 50 31.18 -23.56 9.54
C GLU A 50 32.53 -23.21 8.93
N GLN A 51 32.71 -23.34 7.62
CA GLN A 51 33.95 -22.96 6.92
C GLN A 51 34.23 -21.45 7.05
N ALA A 52 33.23 -20.58 6.86
CA ALA A 52 33.42 -19.18 7.02
C ALA A 52 33.81 -18.78 8.44
N ILE A 53 33.19 -19.40 9.47
CA ILE A 53 33.54 -19.17 10.87
C ILE A 53 34.98 -19.65 11.17
N GLN A 54 35.40 -20.80 10.60
CA GLN A 54 36.76 -21.28 10.78
C GLN A 54 37.81 -20.40 10.10
N ALA A 55 37.48 -19.82 8.92
CA ALA A 55 38.33 -18.86 8.23
C ALA A 55 38.54 -17.60 9.08
N GLU A 56 37.45 -17.01 9.64
CA GLU A 56 37.53 -15.87 10.52
C GLU A 56 38.35 -16.16 11.80
N LEU A 57 38.16 -17.35 12.38
CA LEU A 57 38.95 -17.77 13.54
C LEU A 57 40.44 -17.88 13.22
N THR A 58 40.78 -18.51 12.06
CA THR A 58 42.16 -18.65 11.61
C THR A 58 42.82 -17.28 11.41
N MET A 59 42.11 -16.33 10.81
CA MET A 59 42.60 -14.97 10.65
C MET A 59 42.83 -14.28 11.99
N LEU A 60 41.92 -14.43 12.97
CA LEU A 60 42.11 -13.88 14.32
C LEU A 60 43.37 -14.48 15.02
N LEU A 61 43.52 -15.80 14.97
CA LEU A 61 44.68 -16.48 15.56
C LEU A 61 45.99 -16.10 14.89
N ALA A 62 46.00 -15.94 13.56
CA ALA A 62 47.16 -15.50 12.80
C ALA A 62 47.56 -14.03 13.14
N ALA A 63 46.58 -13.15 13.32
CA ALA A 63 46.82 -11.76 13.69
C ALA A 63 47.51 -11.62 15.06
N HIS A 64 47.36 -12.59 15.96
CA HIS A 64 47.92 -12.59 17.30
C HIS A 64 48.98 -13.72 17.48
N ALA A 65 49.53 -14.28 16.41
CA ALA A 65 50.45 -15.44 16.46
C ALA A 65 51.76 -15.09 17.18
N GLU A 66 52.24 -13.85 17.05
CA GLU A 66 53.48 -13.38 17.66
C GLU A 66 53.33 -13.05 19.16
N GLU A 67 52.07 -12.89 19.64
CA GLU A 67 51.81 -12.54 21.03
C GLU A 67 51.93 -13.79 21.92
N LYS A 68 52.90 -13.71 22.89
CA LYS A 68 53.17 -14.77 23.86
C LYS A 68 52.93 -14.29 25.27
N THR A 69 52.59 -15.22 26.15
CA THR A 69 52.55 -15.00 27.61
C THR A 69 53.95 -14.97 28.17
N ALA A 70 54.10 -14.51 29.43
CA ALA A 70 55.39 -14.51 30.13
C ALA A 70 56.07 -15.89 30.15
N ASP A 71 55.29 -16.98 30.08
CA ASP A 71 55.75 -18.38 30.05
C ASP A 71 56.07 -18.88 28.62
N GLY A 72 56.10 -18.01 27.64
CA GLY A 72 56.44 -18.32 26.26
C GLY A 72 55.35 -19.04 25.45
N HIS A 73 54.15 -19.24 26.00
CA HIS A 73 53.03 -19.85 25.30
C HIS A 73 52.25 -18.84 24.45
N ALA A 74 51.58 -19.29 23.35
CA ALA A 74 50.73 -18.46 22.57
C ALA A 74 49.62 -17.81 23.44
N ARG A 75 49.42 -16.48 23.32
CA ARG A 75 48.40 -15.75 24.06
C ARG A 75 47.00 -16.23 23.73
N LEU A 76 46.68 -16.34 22.44
CA LEU A 76 45.37 -16.82 21.99
C LEU A 76 45.44 -18.27 21.57
N VAL A 77 44.55 -19.10 22.11
CA VAL A 77 44.43 -20.49 21.73
C VAL A 77 42.97 -20.89 21.52
N ARG A 78 42.73 -21.79 20.57
CA ARG A 78 41.42 -22.39 20.40
C ARG A 78 41.02 -23.18 21.64
N HIS A 79 39.77 -23.02 22.11
CA HIS A 79 39.31 -23.65 23.35
C HIS A 79 37.85 -24.16 23.24
N GLY A 80 37.70 -25.27 22.53
CA GLY A 80 36.39 -25.91 22.33
C GLY A 80 35.39 -25.06 21.54
N HIS A 81 34.11 -25.26 21.81
CA HIS A 81 33.01 -24.57 21.14
C HIS A 81 31.99 -24.01 22.16
N LEU A 82 31.23 -23.00 21.73
CA LEU A 82 30.01 -22.62 22.41
C LEU A 82 28.94 -23.71 22.22
N PRO A 83 27.90 -23.73 23.07
CA PRO A 83 26.74 -24.59 22.86
C PRO A 83 26.16 -24.40 21.46
N GLU A 84 25.70 -25.49 20.87
CA GLU A 84 25.02 -25.45 19.58
C GLU A 84 23.79 -24.56 19.66
N ARG A 85 23.60 -23.72 18.65
CA ARG A 85 22.39 -22.91 18.50
C ARG A 85 21.85 -23.02 17.10
N THR A 86 20.56 -22.85 16.96
CA THR A 86 19.88 -22.89 15.66
C THR A 86 19.65 -21.48 15.14
N VAL A 87 20.03 -21.22 13.89
CA VAL A 87 19.73 -20.00 13.16
C VAL A 87 18.68 -20.31 12.09
N LEU A 88 17.57 -19.59 12.10
CA LEU A 88 16.53 -19.70 11.09
C LEU A 88 16.96 -18.95 9.83
N THR A 89 17.12 -19.68 8.74
CA THR A 89 17.53 -19.17 7.41
C THR A 89 16.41 -19.36 6.39
N GLY A 90 16.62 -18.88 5.16
CA GLY A 90 15.68 -19.08 4.04
C GLY A 90 15.53 -20.55 3.61
N VAL A 91 16.44 -21.42 4.03
CA VAL A 91 16.39 -22.89 3.78
C VAL A 91 15.96 -23.67 5.03
N GLY A 92 15.45 -22.96 6.04
CA GLY A 92 15.00 -23.54 7.30
C GLY A 92 16.01 -23.34 8.45
N PRO A 93 15.82 -24.05 9.57
CA PRO A 93 16.68 -23.98 10.74
C PRO A 93 18.03 -24.68 10.46
N VAL A 94 19.12 -23.95 10.65
CA VAL A 94 20.48 -24.46 10.50
C VAL A 94 21.15 -24.49 11.88
N PRO A 95 21.56 -25.67 12.39
CA PRO A 95 22.32 -25.77 13.62
C PRO A 95 23.76 -25.29 13.39
N VAL A 96 24.29 -24.48 14.30
CA VAL A 96 25.64 -23.93 14.20
C VAL A 96 26.38 -24.01 15.52
N LYS A 97 27.68 -24.37 15.44
CA LYS A 97 28.60 -24.39 16.56
C LYS A 97 29.71 -23.37 16.35
N VAL A 98 29.83 -22.41 17.24
CA VAL A 98 30.85 -21.35 17.18
C VAL A 98 32.06 -21.79 18.04
N PRO A 99 33.27 -21.80 17.49
CA PRO A 99 34.47 -22.11 18.26
C PRO A 99 34.76 -20.98 19.30
N ARG A 100 35.37 -21.31 20.39
CA ARG A 100 35.81 -20.39 21.41
C ARG A 100 37.30 -20.17 21.33
N VAL A 101 37.72 -18.97 21.73
CA VAL A 101 39.15 -18.63 21.96
C VAL A 101 39.33 -18.39 23.45
N ARG A 102 40.47 -18.87 23.95
CA ARG A 102 40.95 -18.56 25.30
C ARG A 102 42.13 -17.59 25.20
N ASP A 103 41.99 -16.40 25.78
CA ASP A 103 43.07 -15.45 25.95
C ASP A 103 43.78 -15.75 27.30
N ARG A 104 45.06 -16.05 27.24
CA ARG A 104 45.96 -16.32 28.37
C ARG A 104 46.71 -15.07 28.82
N GLY A 105 46.53 -13.91 28.15
CA GLY A 105 47.19 -12.66 28.52
C GLY A 105 46.90 -12.25 29.96
N ALA A 106 47.79 -11.51 30.57
CA ALA A 106 47.59 -10.89 31.89
C ALA A 106 46.72 -9.64 31.74
N GLY A 107 45.71 -9.44 32.60
CA GLY A 107 44.84 -8.26 32.63
C GLY A 107 43.39 -8.53 32.27
N ASP A 108 42.57 -7.50 32.39
CA ASP A 108 41.12 -7.59 32.23
C ASP A 108 40.64 -7.48 30.75
N ASP A 109 41.51 -7.00 29.88
CA ASP A 109 41.20 -6.79 28.45
C ASP A 109 41.38 -8.08 27.67
N LYS A 110 40.39 -8.99 27.81
CA LYS A 110 40.40 -10.34 27.17
C LYS A 110 39.86 -10.30 25.76
N ILE A 111 40.63 -10.82 24.84
CA ILE A 111 40.19 -11.01 23.45
C ILE A 111 39.21 -12.16 23.39
N THR A 112 38.02 -11.89 22.81
CA THR A 112 36.98 -12.90 22.58
C THR A 112 36.68 -13.02 21.13
N PHE A 113 36.47 -14.25 20.65
CA PHE A 113 36.06 -14.49 19.26
C PHE A 113 34.53 -14.35 19.10
N THR A 114 34.12 -13.46 18.21
CA THR A 114 32.73 -13.37 17.73
C THR A 114 32.75 -13.26 16.21
N PRO A 115 32.28 -14.30 15.47
CA PRO A 115 32.32 -14.25 14.02
C PRO A 115 31.45 -13.13 13.48
N SER A 116 31.92 -12.44 12.45
CA SER A 116 31.19 -11.33 11.81
C SER A 116 29.94 -11.83 11.08
N ILE A 117 30.06 -12.99 10.43
CA ILE A 117 28.95 -13.65 9.72
C ILE A 117 27.85 -14.12 10.68
N LEU A 118 28.17 -14.40 11.94
CA LEU A 118 27.25 -14.97 12.91
C LEU A 118 27.31 -14.23 14.27
N PRO A 119 26.84 -12.98 14.35
CA PRO A 119 26.81 -12.21 15.59
C PRO A 119 26.18 -12.98 16.75
N ARG A 120 26.61 -12.66 17.97
CA ARG A 120 26.28 -13.44 19.19
C ARG A 120 24.80 -13.72 19.41
N TYR A 121 23.92 -12.77 19.05
CA TYR A 121 22.46 -12.86 19.26
C TYR A 121 21.65 -13.12 17.99
N LEU A 122 22.30 -13.34 16.84
CA LEU A 122 21.61 -13.64 15.60
C LEU A 122 20.85 -14.97 15.71
N ARG A 123 19.52 -14.92 15.63
CA ARG A 123 18.63 -16.11 15.64
C ARG A 123 17.96 -16.35 14.31
N LYS A 124 17.90 -15.34 13.45
CA LYS A 124 17.25 -15.38 12.13
C LYS A 124 18.13 -14.68 11.12
N ALA A 125 18.20 -15.20 9.91
CA ALA A 125 18.81 -14.49 8.80
C ALA A 125 17.98 -13.26 8.42
N LYS A 126 18.64 -12.22 7.90
CA LYS A 126 17.98 -10.96 7.52
C LYS A 126 16.85 -11.18 6.51
N SER A 127 17.04 -12.10 5.54
CA SER A 127 15.97 -12.45 4.57
C SER A 127 14.69 -12.96 5.23
N VAL A 128 14.81 -13.70 6.34
CA VAL A 128 13.66 -14.17 7.11
C VAL A 128 13.06 -13.04 7.93
N GLU A 129 13.89 -12.17 8.52
CA GLU A 129 13.40 -10.99 9.24
C GLU A 129 12.62 -10.04 8.33
N ASP A 130 13.07 -9.83 7.10
CA ASP A 130 12.42 -8.98 6.11
C ASP A 130 11.12 -9.60 5.56
N LEU A 131 11.05 -10.94 5.49
CA LEU A 131 9.86 -11.68 5.04
C LEU A 131 8.68 -11.56 6.03
N LEU A 132 8.94 -11.61 7.32
CA LEU A 132 7.90 -11.66 8.35
C LEU A 132 6.98 -10.42 8.34
N PRO A 133 7.49 -9.17 8.30
CA PRO A 133 6.68 -7.97 8.16
C PRO A 133 5.80 -8.01 6.91
N TRP A 134 6.36 -8.51 5.81
CA TRP A 134 5.66 -8.60 4.53
C TRP A 134 4.49 -9.59 4.57
N LEU A 135 4.68 -10.78 5.14
CA LEU A 135 3.61 -11.77 5.33
C LEU A 135 2.49 -11.21 6.23
N TYR A 136 2.86 -10.57 7.33
CA TYR A 136 1.89 -9.92 8.21
C TYR A 136 1.11 -8.82 7.48
N LEU A 137 1.78 -7.98 6.70
CA LEU A 137 1.17 -6.94 5.89
C LEU A 137 0.19 -7.53 4.85
N LYS A 138 0.53 -8.67 4.25
CA LYS A 138 -0.30 -9.34 3.23
C LYS A 138 -1.47 -10.15 3.79
N GLY A 139 -1.57 -10.32 5.10
CA GLY A 139 -2.78 -10.84 5.72
C GLY A 139 -2.64 -12.14 6.49
N VAL A 140 -1.43 -12.65 6.61
CA VAL A 140 -1.19 -13.77 7.54
C VAL A 140 -1.47 -13.27 8.95
N SER A 141 -2.40 -13.91 9.66
CA SER A 141 -2.73 -13.53 11.04
C SER A 141 -1.61 -13.96 11.99
N SER A 142 -1.55 -13.35 13.17
CA SER A 142 -0.54 -13.76 14.17
C SER A 142 -0.66 -15.21 14.60
N GLY A 143 -1.86 -15.79 14.53
CA GLY A 143 -2.11 -17.20 14.82
C GLY A 143 -1.63 -18.12 13.69
N ASP A 144 -1.77 -17.70 12.43
CA ASP A 144 -1.45 -18.52 11.25
C ASP A 144 0.05 -18.48 10.92
N PHE A 145 0.85 -17.61 11.57
CA PHE A 145 2.27 -17.48 11.31
C PHE A 145 3.06 -18.76 11.56
N GLN A 146 2.69 -19.49 12.62
CA GLN A 146 3.38 -20.74 12.94
C GLN A 146 3.21 -21.76 11.81
N GLU A 147 1.98 -21.90 11.32
CA GLU A 147 1.65 -22.80 10.22
C GLU A 147 2.32 -22.37 8.91
N ALA A 148 2.20 -21.10 8.55
CA ALA A 148 2.80 -20.55 7.34
C ALA A 148 4.33 -20.67 7.33
N LEU A 149 4.99 -20.44 8.46
CA LEU A 149 6.44 -20.60 8.59
C LEU A 149 6.86 -22.08 8.64
N ALA A 150 6.07 -22.93 9.28
CA ALA A 150 6.33 -24.37 9.29
C ALA A 150 6.25 -24.95 7.88
N ALA A 151 5.30 -24.52 7.06
CA ALA A 151 5.17 -24.93 5.67
C ALA A 151 6.35 -24.47 4.79
N LEU A 152 6.90 -23.25 5.04
CA LEU A 152 7.98 -22.69 4.25
C LEU A 152 9.38 -23.11 4.71
N LEU A 153 9.60 -23.16 6.01
CA LEU A 153 10.93 -23.26 6.62
C LEU A 153 11.12 -24.54 7.48
N GLY A 154 10.08 -25.35 7.57
CA GLY A 154 10.04 -26.57 8.35
C GLY A 154 9.40 -26.43 9.75
N PRO A 155 9.02 -27.53 10.39
CA PRO A 155 8.17 -27.55 11.58
C PRO A 155 8.78 -26.89 12.83
N SER A 156 10.09 -26.74 12.88
CA SER A 156 10.79 -26.04 13.98
C SER A 156 10.86 -24.52 13.83
N ALA A 157 10.33 -23.97 12.72
CA ALA A 157 10.28 -22.52 12.52
C ALA A 157 9.28 -21.89 13.49
N LYS A 158 9.76 -21.00 14.37
CA LYS A 158 8.89 -20.29 15.33
C LYS A 158 8.18 -19.11 14.68
N GLY A 159 6.89 -18.95 14.95
CA GLY A 159 6.07 -17.83 14.50
C GLY A 159 6.51 -16.47 15.06
N LEU A 160 5.73 -15.43 14.76
CA LEU A 160 5.93 -14.11 15.30
C LEU A 160 5.41 -14.02 16.74
N SER A 161 6.26 -13.56 17.66
CA SER A 161 5.81 -13.24 19.01
C SER A 161 4.97 -11.94 19.01
N ALA A 162 4.10 -11.78 20.00
CA ALA A 162 3.34 -10.55 20.21
C ALA A 162 4.26 -9.30 20.33
N THR A 163 5.40 -9.45 20.96
CA THR A 163 6.44 -8.41 21.09
C THR A 163 7.01 -8.02 19.73
N THR A 164 7.31 -8.97 18.87
CA THR A 164 7.79 -8.71 17.50
C THR A 164 6.75 -7.94 16.68
N ILE A 165 5.48 -8.31 16.79
CA ILE A 165 4.38 -7.60 16.12
C ILE A 165 4.23 -6.17 16.65
N SER A 166 4.37 -5.97 17.96
CA SER A 166 4.30 -4.63 18.57
C SER A 166 5.44 -3.74 18.09
N ARG A 167 6.67 -4.25 18.04
CA ARG A 167 7.83 -3.53 17.50
C ARG A 167 7.60 -3.17 16.03
N LEU A 168 7.18 -4.12 15.21
CA LEU A 168 6.88 -3.88 13.79
C LEU A 168 5.85 -2.76 13.58
N LYS A 169 4.82 -2.68 14.42
CA LYS A 169 3.83 -1.60 14.36
C LYS A 169 4.42 -0.25 14.75
N ALA A 170 5.37 -0.22 15.69
CA ALA A 170 6.09 0.99 16.08
C ALA A 170 6.98 1.46 14.92
N ASP A 171 7.78 0.56 14.34
CA ASP A 171 8.64 0.85 13.20
C ASP A 171 7.84 1.41 12.01
N TRP A 172 6.68 0.84 11.72
CA TRP A 172 5.79 1.35 10.66
C TRP A 172 5.25 2.74 10.93
N TRP A 173 5.04 3.07 12.19
CA TRP A 173 4.61 4.41 12.56
C TRP A 173 5.73 5.43 12.42
N GLU A 174 6.95 5.09 12.80
CA GLU A 174 8.14 5.93 12.61
C GLU A 174 8.42 6.18 11.14
N ASP A 175 8.35 5.13 10.31
CA ASP A 175 8.47 5.26 8.86
C ASP A 175 7.42 6.20 8.27
N TYR A 176 6.16 6.09 8.72
CA TYR A 176 5.10 6.99 8.30
C TYR A 176 5.38 8.44 8.70
N GLN A 177 5.86 8.68 9.93
CA GLN A 177 6.20 10.01 10.40
C GLN A 177 7.40 10.62 9.63
N ALA A 178 8.42 9.83 9.35
CA ALA A 178 9.56 10.23 8.54
C ALA A 178 9.12 10.57 7.11
N TRP A 179 8.30 9.71 6.50
CA TRP A 179 7.75 9.92 5.17
C TRP A 179 6.91 11.20 5.07
N GLN A 180 6.12 11.52 6.09
CA GLN A 180 5.33 12.76 6.12
C GLN A 180 6.18 14.04 6.14
N LYS A 181 7.45 13.95 6.51
CA LYS A 181 8.39 15.09 6.56
C LYS A 181 9.30 15.18 5.33
N ARG A 182 9.20 14.21 4.39
CA ARG A 182 10.09 14.18 3.23
C ARG A 182 9.95 15.45 2.40
N ASP A 183 11.05 15.92 1.84
CA ASP A 183 11.09 17.07 0.96
C ASP A 183 10.45 16.78 -0.40
N LEU A 184 9.69 17.73 -0.93
CA LEU A 184 9.04 17.70 -2.24
C LEU A 184 9.48 18.87 -3.13
N SER A 185 10.46 19.67 -2.71
CA SER A 185 10.87 20.91 -3.40
C SER A 185 11.39 20.66 -4.82
N THR A 186 12.03 19.53 -5.05
CA THR A 186 12.54 19.11 -6.37
C THR A 186 11.51 18.38 -7.23
N ARG A 187 10.25 18.27 -6.75
CA ARG A 187 9.21 17.47 -7.40
C ARG A 187 8.12 18.37 -7.96
N ARG A 188 7.62 18.02 -9.15
CA ARG A 188 6.48 18.66 -9.77
C ARG A 188 5.42 17.61 -10.08
N PHE A 189 4.20 17.84 -9.62
CA PHE A 189 3.07 16.94 -9.86
C PHE A 189 2.01 17.67 -10.67
N LEU A 190 1.67 17.13 -11.84
CA LEU A 190 0.69 17.74 -12.74
C LEU A 190 -0.73 17.33 -12.42
N TYR A 191 -0.92 16.10 -11.97
CA TYR A 191 -2.21 15.57 -11.55
C TYR A 191 -2.15 15.09 -10.11
N ILE A 192 -3.23 15.33 -9.38
CA ILE A 192 -3.45 14.73 -8.08
C ILE A 192 -4.82 14.05 -8.02
N TRP A 193 -4.88 12.92 -7.36
CA TRP A 193 -6.10 12.20 -7.02
C TRP A 193 -6.27 12.21 -5.51
N ALA A 194 -7.48 12.57 -5.05
CA ALA A 194 -7.82 12.54 -3.63
C ALA A 194 -9.03 11.63 -3.41
N ASP A 195 -8.91 10.70 -2.48
CA ASP A 195 -10.00 9.79 -2.13
C ASP A 195 -9.84 9.27 -0.71
N GLY A 196 -10.91 8.71 -0.13
CA GLY A 196 -10.97 8.21 1.22
C GLY A 196 -11.12 6.68 1.31
N VAL A 197 -10.26 6.04 2.08
CA VAL A 197 -10.43 4.63 2.42
C VAL A 197 -10.97 4.47 3.83
N TYR A 198 -12.00 3.64 3.97
CA TYR A 198 -12.71 3.43 5.22
C TYR A 198 -12.44 2.05 5.78
N PHE A 199 -12.11 1.98 7.07
CA PHE A 199 -12.04 0.72 7.83
C PHE A 199 -12.49 0.93 9.29
N LYS A 200 -12.89 -0.16 9.95
CA LYS A 200 -13.37 -0.10 11.33
C LYS A 200 -12.24 -0.48 12.29
N PRO A 201 -11.75 0.45 13.13
CA PRO A 201 -10.82 0.11 14.21
C PRO A 201 -11.50 -0.76 15.27
N ARG A 202 -10.69 -1.47 16.04
CA ARG A 202 -11.19 -2.23 17.19
C ARG A 202 -11.77 -1.27 18.23
N MET A 203 -12.91 -1.63 18.80
CA MET A 203 -13.62 -0.83 19.83
C MET A 203 -14.05 0.58 19.39
N ALA A 204 -13.98 0.90 18.11
CA ALA A 204 -14.53 2.15 17.61
C ALA A 204 -15.98 1.92 17.15
N GLU A 205 -16.88 2.79 17.55
CA GLU A 205 -18.26 2.79 17.04
C GLU A 205 -18.28 3.18 15.57
N GLU A 206 -17.46 4.14 15.18
CA GLU A 206 -17.39 4.69 13.83
C GLU A 206 -16.24 4.12 12.99
N LYS A 207 -16.44 4.14 11.68
CA LYS A 207 -15.39 3.80 10.72
C LYS A 207 -14.37 4.93 10.67
N GLN A 208 -13.10 4.58 10.73
CA GLN A 208 -12.00 5.50 10.43
C GLN A 208 -11.98 5.76 8.92
N CYS A 209 -11.94 7.03 8.54
CA CYS A 209 -11.65 7.47 7.17
C CYS A 209 -10.17 7.83 7.10
N VAL A 210 -9.47 7.32 6.13
CA VAL A 210 -8.11 7.77 5.81
C VAL A 210 -8.15 8.46 4.47
N LEU A 211 -7.91 9.77 4.47
CA LEU A 211 -7.78 10.57 3.26
C LEU A 211 -6.41 10.34 2.66
N VAL A 212 -6.37 10.08 1.36
CA VAL A 212 -5.15 9.76 0.60
C VAL A 212 -5.06 10.69 -0.60
N ILE A 213 -3.85 11.22 -0.85
CA ILE A 213 -3.52 11.97 -2.06
C ILE A 213 -2.40 11.23 -2.80
N VAL A 214 -2.64 10.92 -4.06
CA VAL A 214 -1.65 10.39 -5.00
C VAL A 214 -1.39 11.45 -6.05
N GLY A 215 -0.15 11.66 -6.47
CA GLY A 215 0.20 12.57 -7.56
C GLY A 215 0.85 11.83 -8.74
N ALA A 216 0.74 12.42 -9.93
CA ALA A 216 1.54 12.04 -11.08
C ALA A 216 2.54 13.16 -11.40
N ASP A 217 3.82 12.80 -11.45
CA ASP A 217 4.89 13.72 -11.74
C ASP A 217 5.00 14.04 -13.24
N GLU A 218 5.93 14.90 -13.58
CA GLU A 218 6.23 15.33 -14.96
C GLU A 218 6.67 14.20 -15.91
N TYR A 219 7.08 13.05 -15.36
CA TYR A 219 7.43 11.83 -16.10
C TYR A 219 6.31 10.78 -16.12
N GLY A 220 5.15 11.11 -15.56
CA GLY A 220 3.99 10.24 -15.46
C GLY A 220 4.09 9.17 -14.36
N HIS A 221 5.09 9.24 -13.47
CA HIS A 221 5.17 8.33 -12.33
C HIS A 221 4.14 8.73 -11.28
N LYS A 222 3.46 7.73 -10.74
CA LYS A 222 2.51 7.94 -9.65
C LYS A 222 3.20 7.77 -8.30
N GLU A 223 2.92 8.69 -7.38
CA GLU A 223 3.51 8.69 -6.05
C GLU A 223 2.47 9.03 -4.98
N LEU A 224 2.56 8.37 -3.83
CA LEU A 224 1.77 8.72 -2.65
C LEU A 224 2.31 10.03 -2.07
N LEU A 225 1.50 11.09 -2.10
CA LEU A 225 1.89 12.42 -1.65
C LEU A 225 1.51 12.72 -0.22
N GLY A 226 0.29 12.37 0.12
CA GLY A 226 -0.28 12.66 1.43
C GLY A 226 -1.23 11.57 1.89
N MET A 227 -1.27 11.38 3.21
CA MET A 227 -2.17 10.44 3.85
C MET A 227 -2.42 10.89 5.29
N THR A 228 -3.67 10.95 5.70
CA THR A 228 -4.03 11.37 7.06
C THR A 228 -5.32 10.72 7.52
N ASP A 229 -5.51 10.64 8.84
CA ASP A 229 -6.78 10.22 9.45
C ASP A 229 -7.79 11.34 9.32
N GLY A 230 -8.89 11.10 8.64
CA GLY A 230 -10.00 12.02 8.47
C GLY A 230 -11.28 11.48 9.09
N PHE A 231 -12.17 12.38 9.47
CA PHE A 231 -13.51 12.02 9.92
C PHE A 231 -14.50 11.99 8.75
N ARG A 232 -15.37 11.00 8.73
CA ARG A 232 -16.53 10.99 7.82
C ARG A 232 -17.59 11.91 8.36
N GLU A 233 -18.21 12.71 7.47
CA GLU A 233 -19.51 13.31 7.77
C GLU A 233 -20.54 12.19 7.95
N SER A 234 -20.96 11.92 9.19
CA SER A 234 -22.10 11.05 9.43
C SER A 234 -23.36 11.81 9.07
N THR A 235 -24.16 11.27 8.15
CA THR A 235 -25.43 11.86 7.70
C THR A 235 -26.52 11.85 8.79
N GLN A 236 -26.21 11.35 9.98
CA GLN A 236 -27.19 11.12 11.05
C GLN A 236 -26.98 11.95 12.34
N SER A 237 -25.95 12.83 12.41
CA SER A 237 -25.76 13.69 13.59
C SER A 237 -26.34 15.08 13.39
N PRO A 238 -27.02 15.64 14.40
CA PRO A 238 -27.68 16.96 14.34
C PRO A 238 -26.74 18.17 14.22
N SER A 239 -25.42 17.98 14.35
CA SER A 239 -24.40 19.05 14.37
C SER A 239 -23.71 19.22 13.01
N ARG A 240 -24.48 19.39 11.93
CA ARG A 240 -23.98 19.55 10.55
C ARG A 240 -22.90 20.64 10.37
N GLY A 241 -22.94 21.71 11.16
CA GLY A 241 -22.01 22.84 11.03
C GLY A 241 -20.60 22.56 11.57
N LEU A 242 -20.45 21.79 12.64
CA LEU A 242 -19.16 21.48 13.25
C LEU A 242 -18.38 20.42 12.48
N GLN A 243 -19.07 19.45 11.87
CA GLN A 243 -18.44 18.35 11.12
C GLN A 243 -17.97 18.77 9.72
N ALA A 244 -18.70 19.62 9.02
CA ALA A 244 -18.26 20.19 7.75
C ALA A 244 -16.96 21.00 7.90
N ASN A 245 -16.82 21.73 9.00
CA ASN A 245 -15.60 22.46 9.33
C ASN A 245 -14.42 21.53 9.62
N HIS A 246 -14.64 20.37 10.22
CA HIS A 246 -13.57 19.43 10.58
C HIS A 246 -13.02 18.66 9.35
N CYS A 247 -13.88 18.22 8.44
CA CYS A 247 -13.45 17.59 7.17
C CYS A 247 -12.73 18.61 6.27
N ARG A 248 -13.15 19.85 6.28
CA ARG A 248 -12.46 20.97 5.61
C ARG A 248 -11.08 21.21 6.23
N SER A 249 -10.94 21.14 7.56
CA SER A 249 -9.66 21.31 8.25
C SER A 249 -8.68 20.18 7.90
N THR A 250 -9.12 18.93 7.87
CA THR A 250 -8.27 17.76 7.56
C THR A 250 -7.74 17.81 6.12
N GLY A 251 -8.60 18.09 5.13
CA GLY A 251 -8.20 18.26 3.74
C GLY A 251 -7.24 19.43 3.56
N ARG A 252 -7.56 20.56 4.20
CA ARG A 252 -6.72 21.77 4.19
C ARG A 252 -5.35 21.52 4.80
N GLU A 253 -5.29 20.91 5.96
CA GLU A 253 -4.03 20.57 6.63
C GLU A 253 -3.16 19.64 5.79
N LEU A 254 -3.77 18.66 5.11
CA LEU A 254 -3.05 17.75 4.24
C LEU A 254 -2.46 18.49 3.03
N LEU A 255 -3.22 19.34 2.35
CA LEU A 255 -2.74 20.16 1.23
C LEU A 255 -1.68 21.17 1.66
N LEU A 256 -1.88 21.85 2.81
CA LEU A 256 -0.87 22.75 3.40
C LEU A 256 0.41 22.01 3.80
N ASN A 257 0.30 20.77 4.25
CA ASN A 257 1.48 19.93 4.51
C ASN A 257 2.28 19.68 3.25
N LEU A 258 1.64 19.45 2.10
CA LEU A 258 2.34 19.33 0.81
C LEU A 258 3.11 20.61 0.46
N LYS A 259 2.50 21.78 0.62
CA LYS A 259 3.19 23.06 0.39
C LYS A 259 4.36 23.29 1.36
N ARG A 260 4.18 23.00 2.66
CA ARG A 260 5.25 23.11 3.66
C ARG A 260 6.42 22.17 3.37
N ARG A 261 6.18 21.06 2.71
CA ARG A 261 7.20 20.10 2.25
C ARG A 261 7.85 20.50 0.91
N GLY A 262 7.55 21.68 0.41
CA GLY A 262 8.19 22.24 -0.77
C GLY A 262 7.44 22.05 -2.09
N LEU A 263 6.19 21.54 -2.10
CA LEU A 263 5.40 21.48 -3.33
C LEU A 263 4.96 22.89 -3.73
N VAL A 264 5.81 23.60 -4.47
CA VAL A 264 5.62 24.98 -4.87
C VAL A 264 4.60 25.10 -6.02
N HIS A 265 4.73 24.22 -7.02
CA HIS A 265 3.89 24.25 -8.20
C HIS A 265 2.52 23.64 -7.92
N ASP A 266 1.48 24.41 -8.23
CA ASP A 266 0.10 23.90 -8.17
C ASP A 266 -0.07 22.77 -9.21
N PRO A 267 -0.80 21.69 -8.87
CA PRO A 267 -1.18 20.69 -9.87
C PRO A 267 -2.11 21.32 -10.91
N LYS A 268 -2.04 20.84 -12.15
CA LYS A 268 -2.92 21.30 -13.22
C LYS A 268 -4.35 20.81 -13.02
N LEU A 269 -4.52 19.60 -12.48
CA LEU A 269 -5.81 18.99 -12.26
C LEU A 269 -5.83 18.19 -10.95
N ALA A 270 -6.89 18.36 -10.18
CA ALA A 270 -7.23 17.52 -9.03
C ALA A 270 -8.47 16.69 -9.33
N VAL A 271 -8.39 15.39 -9.09
CA VAL A 271 -9.49 14.45 -9.30
C VAL A 271 -9.97 13.92 -7.95
N GLY A 272 -11.26 13.97 -7.67
CA GLY A 272 -11.76 13.50 -6.38
C GLY A 272 -13.27 13.22 -6.34
N ASP A 273 -13.71 12.64 -5.21
CA ASP A 273 -15.14 12.49 -4.90
C ASP A 273 -15.74 13.83 -4.44
N GLY A 274 -17.04 13.80 -4.19
CA GLY A 274 -17.86 14.95 -3.85
C GLY A 274 -17.65 15.62 -2.47
N ALA A 275 -16.59 15.31 -1.75
CA ALA A 275 -16.35 15.87 -0.43
C ALA A 275 -16.09 17.39 -0.48
N LEU A 276 -17.10 18.19 -0.11
CA LEU A 276 -17.07 19.66 -0.19
C LEU A 276 -15.89 20.29 0.54
N GLY A 277 -15.47 19.70 1.66
CA GLY A 277 -14.33 20.20 2.44
C GLY A 277 -13.00 20.14 1.68
N PHE A 278 -12.75 19.10 0.90
CA PHE A 278 -11.54 18.97 0.10
C PHE A 278 -11.47 20.03 -1.01
N TRP A 279 -12.57 20.25 -1.75
CA TRP A 279 -12.61 21.21 -2.86
C TRP A 279 -12.42 22.66 -2.38
N ALA A 280 -13.06 23.02 -1.27
CA ALA A 280 -12.85 24.33 -0.68
C ALA A 280 -11.37 24.54 -0.26
N ALA A 281 -10.75 23.49 0.30
CA ALA A 281 -9.35 23.54 0.67
C ALA A 281 -8.42 23.59 -0.56
N LEU A 282 -8.75 22.87 -1.64
CA LEU A 282 -8.00 22.91 -2.88
C LEU A 282 -7.92 24.31 -3.46
N ARG A 283 -9.05 25.01 -3.58
CA ARG A 283 -9.12 26.39 -4.08
C ARG A 283 -8.33 27.38 -3.25
N GLU A 284 -8.27 27.15 -1.93
CA GLU A 284 -7.49 27.97 -1.01
C GLU A 284 -5.98 27.74 -1.13
N VAL A 285 -5.56 26.47 -1.25
CA VAL A 285 -4.16 26.08 -1.17
C VAL A 285 -3.49 26.02 -2.55
N PHE A 286 -4.22 25.55 -3.58
CA PHE A 286 -3.78 25.38 -4.96
C PHE A 286 -4.77 26.06 -5.90
N ALA A 287 -4.78 27.39 -5.88
CA ALA A 287 -5.79 28.23 -6.53
C ALA A 287 -5.88 28.04 -8.05
N THR A 288 -4.80 27.60 -8.70
CA THR A 288 -4.75 27.41 -10.17
C THR A 288 -5.12 25.98 -10.58
N ALA A 289 -5.31 25.06 -9.64
CA ALA A 289 -5.67 23.69 -9.92
C ALA A 289 -7.13 23.58 -10.40
N GLN A 290 -7.34 22.97 -11.57
CA GLN A 290 -8.68 22.67 -12.05
C GLN A 290 -9.29 21.47 -11.28
N GLU A 291 -10.61 21.46 -11.17
CA GLU A 291 -11.36 20.43 -10.45
C GLU A 291 -11.99 19.44 -11.42
N GLN A 292 -11.72 18.16 -11.22
CA GLN A 292 -12.40 17.06 -11.91
C GLN A 292 -13.13 16.17 -10.92
N ARG A 293 -14.43 16.09 -11.07
CA ARG A 293 -15.25 15.15 -10.28
C ARG A 293 -15.09 13.73 -10.80
N CYS A 294 -14.93 12.78 -9.89
CA CYS A 294 -14.85 11.37 -10.24
C CYS A 294 -16.17 10.86 -10.82
N TRP A 295 -16.17 10.44 -12.07
CA TRP A 295 -17.35 9.90 -12.76
C TRP A 295 -17.87 8.60 -12.11
N LEU A 296 -16.99 7.77 -11.54
CA LEU A 296 -17.44 6.55 -10.86
C LEU A 296 -18.28 6.88 -9.64
N HIS A 297 -17.79 7.75 -8.76
CA HIS A 297 -18.53 8.20 -7.58
C HIS A 297 -19.80 8.96 -7.95
N LYS A 298 -19.75 9.83 -8.96
CA LYS A 298 -20.93 10.57 -9.43
C LYS A 298 -21.99 9.63 -9.99
N THR A 299 -21.61 8.66 -10.83
CA THR A 299 -22.52 7.64 -11.33
C THR A 299 -23.22 6.90 -10.20
N MET A 300 -22.46 6.44 -9.19
CA MET A 300 -23.04 5.77 -8.03
C MET A 300 -24.00 6.67 -7.26
N ASN A 301 -23.64 7.94 -7.08
CA ASN A 301 -24.47 8.92 -6.34
C ASN A 301 -25.80 9.23 -7.06
N VAL A 302 -25.78 9.27 -8.39
CA VAL A 302 -26.99 9.45 -9.23
C VAL A 302 -27.85 8.21 -9.18
N LEU A 303 -27.27 7.03 -9.44
CA LEU A 303 -28.00 5.77 -9.47
C LEU A 303 -28.63 5.41 -8.11
N ASN A 304 -27.95 5.73 -7.00
CA ASN A 304 -28.49 5.52 -5.66
C ASN A 304 -29.73 6.38 -5.34
N ALA A 305 -30.02 7.38 -6.16
CA ALA A 305 -31.24 8.19 -6.07
C ALA A 305 -32.36 7.68 -7.01
N MET A 306 -32.13 6.55 -7.67
CA MET A 306 -33.06 5.94 -8.63
C MET A 306 -33.44 4.51 -8.22
N PRO A 307 -34.65 4.03 -8.56
CA PRO A 307 -35.05 2.65 -8.34
C PRO A 307 -34.12 1.67 -9.08
N LYS A 308 -33.90 0.49 -8.50
CA LYS A 308 -32.99 -0.53 -9.07
C LYS A 308 -33.35 -0.95 -10.49
N SER A 309 -34.65 -0.99 -10.83
CA SER A 309 -35.14 -1.34 -12.18
C SER A 309 -34.71 -0.36 -13.27
N VAL A 310 -34.51 0.92 -12.92
CA VAL A 310 -34.12 1.98 -13.87
C VAL A 310 -32.60 2.12 -13.98
N GLN A 311 -31.88 1.71 -12.94
CA GLN A 311 -30.43 1.92 -12.83
C GLN A 311 -29.63 1.38 -14.04
N PRO A 312 -29.90 0.18 -14.61
CA PRO A 312 -29.12 -0.31 -15.73
C PRO A 312 -29.17 0.60 -16.96
N LYS A 313 -30.39 1.09 -17.32
CA LYS A 313 -30.58 2.01 -18.45
C LYS A 313 -29.95 3.38 -18.16
N ALA A 314 -30.21 3.93 -16.99
CA ALA A 314 -29.64 5.21 -16.57
C ALA A 314 -28.09 5.16 -16.51
N LYS A 315 -27.51 4.03 -16.12
CA LYS A 315 -26.05 3.83 -16.15
C LYS A 315 -25.50 3.90 -17.58
N GLY A 316 -26.20 3.32 -18.57
CA GLY A 316 -25.83 3.42 -19.98
C GLY A 316 -25.76 4.87 -20.42
N HIS A 317 -26.84 5.65 -20.21
CA HIS A 317 -26.87 7.06 -20.59
C HIS A 317 -25.82 7.92 -19.82
N LEU A 318 -25.49 7.60 -18.58
CA LEU A 318 -24.38 8.25 -17.87
C LEU A 318 -23.02 7.92 -18.51
N HIS A 319 -22.83 6.69 -19.00
CA HIS A 319 -21.63 6.30 -19.72
C HIS A 319 -21.49 7.07 -21.04
N ASP A 320 -22.59 7.28 -21.76
CA ASP A 320 -22.58 8.02 -23.03
C ASP A 320 -22.01 9.43 -22.84
N ILE A 321 -22.26 10.09 -21.69
CA ILE A 321 -21.73 11.41 -21.38
C ILE A 321 -20.18 11.41 -21.31
N TRP A 322 -19.61 10.54 -20.50
CA TRP A 322 -18.15 10.60 -20.25
C TRP A 322 -17.33 9.73 -21.21
N GLN A 323 -17.98 8.98 -22.10
CA GLN A 323 -17.35 8.26 -23.21
C GLN A 323 -17.43 9.04 -24.52
N ALA A 324 -18.16 10.14 -24.58
CA ALA A 324 -18.26 10.98 -25.76
C ALA A 324 -16.87 11.44 -26.24
N GLY A 325 -16.72 11.53 -27.56
CA GLY A 325 -15.45 11.92 -28.17
C GLY A 325 -15.14 13.42 -28.05
N THR A 326 -16.18 14.25 -27.91
CA THR A 326 -16.06 15.71 -27.76
C THR A 326 -16.87 16.21 -26.56
N ARG A 327 -16.50 17.37 -26.04
CA ARG A 327 -17.24 18.04 -24.98
C ARG A 327 -18.68 18.37 -25.43
N LYS A 328 -18.85 18.80 -26.68
CA LYS A 328 -20.16 19.10 -27.27
C LYS A 328 -21.09 17.88 -27.25
N ASP A 329 -20.57 16.73 -27.64
CA ASP A 329 -21.38 15.50 -27.64
C ASP A 329 -21.70 15.05 -26.21
N ALA A 330 -20.74 15.22 -25.30
CA ALA A 330 -20.95 14.96 -23.86
C ALA A 330 -22.04 15.88 -23.28
N GLU A 331 -22.05 17.16 -23.62
CA GLU A 331 -23.07 18.12 -23.20
C GLU A 331 -24.44 17.74 -23.74
N ALA A 332 -24.53 17.33 -25.02
CA ALA A 332 -25.78 16.83 -25.61
C ALA A 332 -26.28 15.57 -24.90
N ALA A 333 -25.40 14.60 -24.61
CA ALA A 333 -25.76 13.40 -23.85
C ALA A 333 -26.18 13.73 -22.41
N PHE A 334 -25.57 14.75 -21.83
CA PHE A 334 -25.93 15.25 -20.49
C PHE A 334 -27.34 15.84 -20.47
N ASP A 335 -27.65 16.69 -21.44
CA ASP A 335 -28.99 17.30 -21.58
C ASP A 335 -30.04 16.23 -21.85
N PHE A 336 -29.77 15.28 -22.72
CA PHE A 336 -30.63 14.11 -22.93
C PHE A 336 -30.91 13.32 -21.65
N PHE A 337 -29.91 13.13 -20.80
CA PHE A 337 -30.10 12.49 -19.50
C PHE A 337 -31.03 13.29 -18.59
N VAL A 338 -30.84 14.60 -18.54
CA VAL A 338 -31.67 15.50 -17.72
C VAL A 338 -33.12 15.52 -18.21
N GLU A 339 -33.36 15.62 -19.52
CA GLU A 339 -34.68 15.57 -20.11
C GLU A 339 -35.38 14.22 -19.85
N THR A 340 -34.65 13.10 -20.03
CA THR A 340 -35.22 11.76 -19.87
C THR A 340 -35.64 11.47 -18.43
N TYR A 341 -34.87 11.94 -17.46
CA TYR A 341 -35.02 11.52 -16.07
C TYR A 341 -35.45 12.66 -15.12
N GLY A 342 -35.39 13.93 -15.55
CA GLY A 342 -35.58 15.09 -14.67
C GLY A 342 -36.97 15.15 -14.06
N VAL A 343 -38.02 14.88 -14.85
CA VAL A 343 -39.41 14.96 -14.37
C VAL A 343 -39.68 13.93 -13.27
N LYS A 344 -39.17 12.70 -13.43
CA LYS A 344 -39.48 11.59 -12.50
C LYS A 344 -38.47 11.40 -11.40
N TYR A 345 -37.22 11.81 -11.61
CA TYR A 345 -36.08 11.57 -10.73
C TYR A 345 -35.26 12.85 -10.49
N ASP A 346 -35.97 13.92 -10.13
CA ASP A 346 -35.44 15.27 -9.89
C ASP A 346 -34.19 15.28 -8.97
N LYS A 347 -34.22 14.48 -7.89
CA LYS A 347 -33.10 14.34 -6.96
C LYS A 347 -31.86 13.72 -7.59
N ALA A 348 -32.03 12.82 -8.57
CA ALA A 348 -30.93 12.19 -9.26
C ALA A 348 -30.29 13.16 -10.26
N THR A 349 -31.13 13.83 -11.08
CA THR A 349 -30.67 14.82 -12.05
C THR A 349 -30.06 16.05 -11.39
N ALA A 350 -30.63 16.56 -10.30
CA ALA A 350 -30.05 17.67 -9.54
C ALA A 350 -28.64 17.35 -9.03
N LYS A 351 -28.38 16.10 -8.58
CA LYS A 351 -27.03 15.67 -8.20
C LYS A 351 -26.06 15.68 -9.37
N LEU A 352 -26.52 15.36 -10.58
CA LEU A 352 -25.69 15.36 -11.78
C LEU A 352 -25.40 16.80 -12.22
N VAL A 353 -26.43 17.62 -12.39
CA VAL A 353 -26.36 19.01 -12.87
C VAL A 353 -25.45 19.87 -11.99
N LYS A 354 -25.53 19.71 -10.68
CA LYS A 354 -24.73 20.48 -9.71
C LYS A 354 -23.23 20.53 -10.02
N ASP A 355 -22.69 19.46 -10.61
CA ASP A 355 -21.25 19.33 -10.85
C ASP A 355 -20.92 19.23 -12.35
N ARG A 356 -21.82 19.74 -13.24
CA ARG A 356 -21.69 19.61 -14.70
C ARG A 356 -20.31 20.01 -15.21
N ASP A 357 -19.85 21.22 -14.89
CA ASP A 357 -18.58 21.74 -15.38
C ASP A 357 -17.41 20.91 -14.87
N ALA A 358 -17.37 20.62 -13.55
CA ALA A 358 -16.32 19.84 -12.93
C ALA A 358 -16.30 18.35 -13.37
N LEU A 359 -17.39 17.85 -13.96
CA LEU A 359 -17.45 16.52 -14.55
C LEU A 359 -16.85 16.47 -15.96
N LEU A 360 -16.86 17.58 -16.69
CA LEU A 360 -16.41 17.69 -18.07
C LEU A 360 -15.02 18.36 -18.20
N THR A 361 -14.39 18.73 -17.12
CA THR A 361 -13.06 19.38 -17.11
C THR A 361 -11.97 18.55 -17.82
N PHE A 362 -12.07 17.22 -17.81
CA PHE A 362 -11.08 16.35 -18.44
C PHE A 362 -10.94 16.55 -19.96
N TYR A 363 -11.94 17.12 -20.64
CA TYR A 363 -11.88 17.45 -22.06
C TYR A 363 -10.83 18.52 -22.39
N ASP A 364 -10.43 19.31 -21.38
CA ASP A 364 -9.39 20.34 -21.49
C ASP A 364 -7.97 19.78 -21.26
N PHE A 365 -7.81 18.45 -21.29
CA PHE A 365 -6.56 17.73 -21.11
C PHE A 365 -6.35 16.71 -22.24
N PRO A 366 -5.10 16.25 -22.49
CA PRO A 366 -4.79 15.30 -23.58
C PRO A 366 -5.69 14.06 -23.53
N ALA A 367 -6.19 13.63 -24.71
CA ALA A 367 -7.11 12.48 -24.80
C ALA A 367 -6.54 11.20 -24.21
N GLU A 368 -5.22 10.99 -24.35
CA GLU A 368 -4.50 9.84 -23.78
C GLU A 368 -4.58 9.79 -22.25
N HIS A 369 -4.77 10.96 -21.58
CA HIS A 369 -4.87 11.07 -20.14
C HIS A 369 -6.28 10.81 -19.59
N TRP A 370 -7.33 10.94 -20.41
CA TRP A 370 -8.74 10.90 -19.97
C TRP A 370 -9.08 9.67 -19.12
N LYS A 371 -8.60 8.50 -19.53
CA LYS A 371 -8.85 7.25 -18.78
C LYS A 371 -8.29 7.26 -17.35
N HIS A 372 -7.29 8.12 -17.09
CA HIS A 372 -6.67 8.26 -15.78
C HIS A 372 -7.31 9.37 -14.93
N VAL A 373 -7.81 10.42 -15.58
CA VAL A 373 -8.28 11.63 -14.88
C VAL A 373 -9.80 11.72 -14.74
N ARG A 374 -10.58 10.90 -15.48
CA ARG A 374 -12.04 10.85 -15.32
C ARG A 374 -12.49 10.23 -14.00
N THR A 375 -11.65 9.44 -13.36
CA THR A 375 -12.01 8.67 -12.15
C THR A 375 -10.86 8.64 -11.16
N THR A 376 -11.16 8.25 -9.91
CA THR A 376 -10.16 7.96 -8.86
C THR A 376 -9.60 6.54 -8.92
N ASN A 377 -9.82 5.79 -10.01
CA ASN A 377 -9.30 4.44 -10.22
C ASN A 377 -7.81 4.26 -9.92
N PRO A 378 -6.91 5.24 -10.20
CA PRO A 378 -5.50 5.13 -9.81
C PRO A 378 -5.28 4.85 -8.33
N ILE A 379 -6.19 5.31 -7.45
CA ILE A 379 -6.14 5.06 -6.02
C ILE A 379 -7.01 3.85 -5.62
N GLU A 380 -8.19 3.70 -6.21
CA GLU A 380 -9.19 2.72 -5.79
C GLU A 380 -8.70 1.26 -5.87
N SER A 381 -7.92 0.92 -6.88
CA SER A 381 -7.31 -0.40 -7.01
C SER A 381 -6.43 -0.75 -5.79
N THR A 382 -5.73 0.24 -5.26
CA THR A 382 -4.90 0.09 -4.05
C THR A 382 -5.77 0.00 -2.80
N PHE A 383 -6.87 0.75 -2.75
CA PHE A 383 -7.84 0.68 -1.65
C PHE A 383 -8.49 -0.70 -1.51
N ALA A 384 -8.64 -1.44 -2.61
CA ALA A 384 -9.11 -2.83 -2.54
C ALA A 384 -8.18 -3.69 -1.68
N THR A 385 -6.86 -3.53 -1.81
CA THR A 385 -5.86 -4.22 -0.98
C THR A 385 -5.94 -3.79 0.48
N VAL A 386 -6.07 -2.49 0.74
CA VAL A 386 -6.22 -1.97 2.12
C VAL A 386 -7.51 -2.50 2.74
N ARG A 387 -8.64 -2.43 2.04
CA ARG A 387 -9.93 -2.95 2.51
C ARG A 387 -9.89 -4.45 2.76
N HIS A 388 -9.30 -5.23 1.87
CA HIS A 388 -9.16 -6.68 2.04
C HIS A 388 -8.36 -7.01 3.31
N ARG A 389 -7.25 -6.33 3.53
CA ARG A 389 -6.41 -6.54 4.72
C ARG A 389 -7.10 -6.14 6.01
N THR A 390 -7.76 -4.98 6.03
CA THR A 390 -8.45 -4.47 7.22
C THR A 390 -9.69 -5.29 7.58
N ARG A 391 -10.40 -5.85 6.60
CA ARG A 391 -11.51 -6.78 6.84
C ARG A 391 -11.05 -8.08 7.50
N ARG A 392 -9.92 -8.65 7.07
CA ARG A 392 -9.36 -9.87 7.65
C ARG A 392 -8.92 -9.71 9.11
N THR A 393 -8.53 -8.53 9.52
CA THR A 393 -8.17 -8.26 10.92
C THR A 393 -9.37 -8.18 11.86
N LYS A 394 -10.59 -8.25 11.34
CA LYS A 394 -11.85 -8.15 12.11
C LYS A 394 -11.84 -6.96 13.10
N GLY A 395 -11.29 -5.82 12.68
CA GLY A 395 -11.24 -4.61 13.50
C GLY A 395 -10.25 -4.65 14.67
N CYS A 396 -9.20 -5.47 14.64
CA CYS A 396 -8.24 -5.59 15.73
C CYS A 396 -7.18 -4.47 15.79
N LEU A 397 -7.32 -3.43 14.97
CA LEU A 397 -6.33 -2.35 14.87
C LEU A 397 -6.79 -1.09 15.60
N SER A 398 -5.88 -0.44 16.34
CA SER A 398 -6.08 0.95 16.76
C SER A 398 -6.05 1.89 15.54
N ARG A 399 -6.59 3.12 15.67
CA ARG A 399 -6.54 4.13 14.60
C ARG A 399 -5.10 4.38 14.11
N LYS A 400 -4.16 4.55 15.04
CA LYS A 400 -2.73 4.72 14.74
C LYS A 400 -2.16 3.54 13.96
N THR A 401 -2.40 2.32 14.42
CA THR A 401 -1.91 1.10 13.76
C THR A 401 -2.57 0.90 12.40
N GLY A 402 -3.86 1.21 12.28
CA GLY A 402 -4.59 1.14 11.01
C GLY A 402 -4.03 2.09 9.97
N LEU A 403 -3.71 3.33 10.35
CA LEU A 403 -3.09 4.32 9.48
C LEU A 403 -1.69 3.88 9.03
N ALA A 404 -0.83 3.46 9.95
CA ALA A 404 0.52 2.98 9.64
C ALA A 404 0.50 1.74 8.72
N MET A 405 -0.42 0.80 8.96
CA MET A 405 -0.59 -0.37 8.10
C MET A 405 -1.10 0.02 6.71
N ALA A 406 -2.08 0.91 6.62
CA ALA A 406 -2.57 1.41 5.33
C ALA A 406 -1.45 2.12 4.56
N PHE A 407 -0.61 2.92 5.23
CA PHE A 407 0.58 3.54 4.66
C PHE A 407 1.53 2.51 4.05
N LYS A 408 1.91 1.46 4.79
CA LYS A 408 2.81 0.41 4.29
C LYS A 408 2.21 -0.35 3.10
N LEU A 409 0.90 -0.59 3.09
CA LEU A 409 0.20 -1.19 1.95
C LEU A 409 0.23 -0.28 0.73
N MET A 410 0.01 1.03 0.91
CA MET A 410 0.09 2.01 -0.17
C MET A 410 1.50 2.10 -0.74
N MET A 411 2.54 2.16 0.10
CA MET A 411 3.94 2.16 -0.33
C MET A 411 4.31 0.87 -1.10
N SER A 412 3.85 -0.29 -0.62
CA SER A 412 4.03 -1.56 -1.33
C SER A 412 3.32 -1.60 -2.69
N ALA A 413 2.18 -0.91 -2.81
CA ALA A 413 1.45 -0.80 -4.07
C ALA A 413 2.11 0.20 -5.02
N GLN A 414 2.62 1.31 -4.52
CA GLN A 414 3.31 2.35 -5.30
C GLN A 414 4.46 1.76 -6.12
N ALA A 415 5.22 0.83 -5.56
CA ALA A 415 6.31 0.15 -6.27
C ALA A 415 5.86 -0.60 -7.54
N LYS A 416 4.55 -0.88 -7.67
CA LYS A 416 3.94 -1.62 -8.80
C LYS A 416 3.05 -0.74 -9.68
N TRP A 417 2.89 0.55 -9.36
CA TRP A 417 2.06 1.42 -10.16
C TRP A 417 2.67 1.66 -11.53
N ARG A 418 1.85 1.49 -12.56
CA ARG A 418 2.24 1.82 -13.93
C ARG A 418 2.28 3.33 -14.10
N LYS A 419 3.20 3.82 -14.93
CA LYS A 419 3.22 5.21 -15.38
C LYS A 419 1.91 5.58 -16.05
N LEU A 420 1.62 6.87 -16.13
CA LEU A 420 0.54 7.40 -16.95
C LEU A 420 0.80 7.07 -18.43
N ASP A 421 -0.24 6.62 -19.12
CA ASP A 421 -0.22 6.58 -20.56
C ASP A 421 -0.29 8.02 -21.10
N GLY A 422 0.27 8.28 -22.26
CA GLY A 422 0.34 9.63 -22.78
C GLY A 422 1.37 10.55 -22.06
N ARG A 423 2.29 9.98 -21.27
CA ARG A 423 3.28 10.76 -20.51
C ARG A 423 4.14 11.68 -21.39
N ASN A 424 4.25 11.40 -22.67
CA ASN A 424 4.91 12.27 -23.65
C ASN A 424 4.21 13.63 -23.83
N ARG A 425 2.95 13.77 -23.40
CA ARG A 425 2.18 15.02 -23.38
C ARG A 425 2.38 15.85 -22.10
N MET A 426 3.10 15.32 -21.10
CA MET A 426 3.36 16.07 -19.86
C MET A 426 4.16 17.37 -20.07
N PRO A 427 5.19 17.44 -20.94
CA PRO A 427 5.89 18.70 -21.23
C PRO A 427 4.96 19.80 -21.74
N GLU A 428 4.03 19.47 -22.64
CA GLU A 428 3.07 20.45 -23.19
C GLU A 428 2.19 21.05 -22.08
N LEU A 429 1.77 20.25 -21.11
CA LEU A 429 1.02 20.74 -19.93
C LEU A 429 1.87 21.64 -19.04
N ILE A 430 3.17 21.37 -18.92
CA ILE A 430 4.12 22.19 -18.17
C ILE A 430 4.26 23.55 -18.82
N GLU A 431 4.41 23.58 -20.13
CA GLU A 431 4.53 24.77 -20.95
C GLU A 431 3.22 25.57 -21.01
N GLY A 432 2.11 24.99 -20.56
CA GLY A 432 0.82 25.67 -20.53
C GLY A 432 0.04 25.58 -21.85
N VAL A 433 0.40 24.62 -22.70
CA VAL A 433 -0.34 24.38 -23.94
C VAL A 433 -1.80 24.06 -23.59
N ALA A 434 -2.73 24.77 -24.24
CA ALA A 434 -4.16 24.54 -24.07
C ALA A 434 -4.61 23.34 -24.91
N PHE A 435 -5.48 22.53 -24.33
CA PHE A 435 -6.14 21.41 -25.02
C PHE A 435 -7.64 21.66 -25.09
N ARG A 436 -8.25 21.19 -26.16
CA ARG A 436 -9.69 21.15 -26.33
C ARG A 436 -10.07 19.82 -26.96
N ASP A 437 -11.02 19.13 -26.37
CA ASP A 437 -11.43 17.79 -26.80
C ASP A 437 -10.23 16.81 -26.92
N GLY A 438 -9.26 16.95 -26.03
CA GLY A 438 -8.08 16.10 -25.98
C GLY A 438 -6.95 16.40 -26.96
N VAL A 439 -7.15 17.36 -27.88
CA VAL A 439 -6.15 17.79 -28.86
C VAL A 439 -5.60 19.17 -28.54
N VAL A 440 -4.39 19.47 -29.00
CA VAL A 440 -3.77 20.78 -28.82
C VAL A 440 -4.63 21.86 -29.49
N HIS A 441 -5.01 22.85 -28.71
CA HIS A 441 -5.73 24.01 -29.20
C HIS A 441 -4.73 25.13 -29.50
N LEU A 442 -4.40 25.29 -30.79
CA LEU A 442 -3.61 26.44 -31.24
C LEU A 442 -4.48 27.71 -31.08
N GLN A 443 -4.13 28.57 -30.14
CA GLN A 443 -4.69 29.92 -30.12
C GLN A 443 -4.20 30.61 -31.39
N THR A 444 -5.06 30.75 -32.38
CA THR A 444 -4.81 31.70 -33.47
C THR A 444 -4.64 33.09 -32.84
N ALA A 445 -3.42 33.61 -32.87
CA ALA A 445 -3.17 34.98 -32.47
C ALA A 445 -4.10 35.88 -33.32
N ALA A 446 -5.00 36.58 -32.64
CA ALA A 446 -5.85 37.59 -33.24
C ALA A 446 -5.08 38.87 -33.48
#